data_bb14fa5674ac2e9c79b1322de3c2dbf7
#
_entry.id   bb14fa5674ac2e9c79b1322de3c2dbf7
#
_cell.length_a   1.000
_cell.length_b   1.000
_cell.length_c   1.000
_cell.angle_alpha   90.00
_cell.angle_beta   90.00
_cell.angle_gamma   90.00
#
_symmetry.space_group_name_H-M   'P 1'
#
loop_
_entity.id
_entity.type
_entity.pdbx_description
1 polymer ?
#
loop_
_entity_poly.entity_id
_entity_poly.type
_entity_poly.pdbx_seq_one_letter_code
_entity_poly.pdbx_strand_id
1 'polypeptide(L)'
;MKIIPSAALTALLACASVVPTAAQQKSASEWTFAVSGDSRNCGDVVMPSIAAAAAKNQAAFYWHLGDLRAIYAVDEDYQSSPEHRGKVIEKDAYLKDAWDDFIQNQLGPFGSMPVFVGIGNHETIPPRTREQFAATFAKWLDAPTLSKQRLADDPQDTTPKTYFHWIQGGVDFIYLDNATFDQFSPEQMGWLQGVLGRASSNKEVRALVVGMHAALPDSLASGHSMNDWPTGAESGRRVYTELLNFKKKTHKHVYLLASHSHFYMSGIFNSASWKANGGELPGWIVGTGGAVRYALPPDSSLAKEARTKVYGFLLGTVHKSGEIDFRFHEVNKADTSAGTIERYTPEFVNFCFDRNTAFVEPAEPAHK
;
A
#
# COMPACT_ATOMS: atom_id res chain seq x y z
N MET A 1 90.86 12.07 43.51
CA MET A 1 89.54 12.23 44.13
C MET A 1 88.67 13.11 43.21
N LYS A 2 87.85 12.52 42.34
CA LYS A 2 87.04 13.26 41.36
C LYS A 2 85.57 13.08 41.77
N ILE A 3 84.93 14.19 42.01
CA ILE A 3 83.53 14.30 42.39
C ILE A 3 82.69 14.38 41.08
N ILE A 4 81.73 13.49 40.94
CA ILE A 4 80.78 13.49 39.81
C ILE A 4 79.44 14.10 40.33
N PRO A 5 78.84 15.08 39.66
CA PRO A 5 77.52 15.58 40.05
C PRO A 5 76.39 14.74 39.47
N SER A 6 75.45 14.39 40.31
CA SER A 6 74.16 13.76 39.94
C SER A 6 73.26 14.76 39.20
N ALA A 7 72.82 14.37 38.02
CA ALA A 7 71.72 15.06 37.29
C ALA A 7 70.41 14.51 37.71
N ALA A 8 69.52 15.36 38.24
CA ALA A 8 68.11 15.05 38.53
C ALA A 8 67.27 15.13 37.25
N LEU A 9 66.66 14.02 36.88
CA LEU A 9 65.72 13.92 35.72
C LEU A 9 64.37 14.22 36.21
N THR A 10 63.85 15.40 35.87
CA THR A 10 62.41 15.78 36.16
C THR A 10 61.50 15.22 35.09
N ALA A 11 60.70 14.21 35.42
CA ALA A 11 59.63 13.66 34.53
C ALA A 11 58.42 14.53 34.57
N LEU A 12 58.08 15.21 33.46
CA LEU A 12 56.81 15.87 33.25
C LEU A 12 55.75 14.81 32.90
N LEU A 13 54.77 14.58 33.82
CA LEU A 13 53.57 13.85 33.52
C LEU A 13 52.63 14.79 32.73
N ALA A 14 52.45 14.50 31.43
CA ALA A 14 51.38 15.10 30.64
C ALA A 14 50.06 14.34 30.92
N CYS A 15 49.14 14.96 31.70
CA CYS A 15 47.77 14.52 31.83
C CYS A 15 47.03 14.77 30.52
N ALA A 16 46.85 13.74 29.68
CA ALA A 16 45.98 13.78 28.56
C ALA A 16 44.52 13.73 29.07
N SER A 17 43.84 14.86 29.02
CA SER A 17 42.39 14.94 29.27
C SER A 17 41.66 14.21 28.15
N VAL A 18 41.17 13.00 28.43
CA VAL A 18 40.25 12.27 27.55
C VAL A 18 38.91 13.03 27.61
N VAL A 19 38.65 13.86 26.62
CA VAL A 19 37.31 14.42 26.39
C VAL A 19 36.42 13.25 25.98
N PRO A 20 35.32 12.92 26.70
CA PRO A 20 34.41 11.91 26.24
C PRO A 20 33.78 12.40 24.95
N THR A 21 34.08 11.76 23.83
CA THR A 21 33.33 11.89 22.60
C THR A 21 31.89 11.57 22.93
N ALA A 22 31.03 12.60 22.86
CA ALA A 22 29.60 12.40 22.92
C ALA A 22 29.24 11.32 21.90
N ALA A 23 28.82 10.16 22.39
CA ALA A 23 28.26 9.11 21.56
C ALA A 23 27.16 9.78 20.73
N GLN A 24 27.41 9.88 19.43
CA GLN A 24 26.47 10.39 18.47
C GLN A 24 25.24 9.51 18.62
N GLN A 25 24.23 10.00 19.36
CA GLN A 25 22.92 9.39 19.44
C GLN A 25 22.50 9.20 17.99
N LYS A 26 22.51 7.95 17.48
CA LYS A 26 21.95 7.62 16.17
C LYS A 26 20.55 8.19 16.18
N SER A 27 20.36 9.31 15.49
CA SER A 27 19.04 9.87 15.30
C SER A 27 18.20 8.74 14.72
N ALA A 28 17.05 8.45 15.32
CA ALA A 28 16.10 7.49 14.76
C ALA A 28 15.95 7.88 13.29
N SER A 29 16.46 7.05 12.40
CA SER A 29 16.57 7.37 10.98
C SER A 29 15.17 7.38 10.39
N GLU A 30 14.92 8.31 9.48
CA GLU A 30 13.78 8.23 8.56
C GLU A 30 13.77 6.83 7.92
N TRP A 31 12.60 6.32 7.67
CA TRP A 31 12.44 5.02 7.03
C TRP A 31 11.32 5.09 5.99
N THR A 32 11.32 4.16 5.04
CA THR A 32 10.41 4.19 3.91
C THR A 32 9.57 2.92 3.82
N PHE A 33 8.42 3.02 3.16
CA PHE A 33 7.56 1.91 2.77
C PHE A 33 6.99 2.14 1.38
N ALA A 34 6.58 1.05 0.71
CA ALA A 34 6.05 1.08 -0.64
C ALA A 34 4.61 0.56 -0.67
N VAL A 35 3.75 1.18 -1.47
CA VAL A 35 2.32 0.82 -1.58
C VAL A 35 1.85 0.91 -3.02
N SER A 36 1.13 -0.10 -3.51
CA SER A 36 0.28 -0.03 -4.70
C SER A 36 -0.83 -1.07 -4.61
N GLY A 37 -1.72 -1.10 -5.59
CA GLY A 37 -2.74 -2.14 -5.75
C GLY A 37 -3.03 -2.37 -7.23
N ASP A 38 -4.01 -3.20 -7.53
CA ASP A 38 -4.47 -3.47 -8.89
C ASP A 38 -3.36 -4.00 -9.81
N SER A 39 -2.89 -5.19 -9.49
CA SER A 39 -1.75 -5.79 -10.20
C SER A 39 -2.16 -6.86 -11.24
N ARG A 40 -3.44 -6.99 -11.55
CA ARG A 40 -3.97 -7.86 -12.60
C ARG A 40 -3.48 -7.46 -14.01
N ASN A 41 -3.69 -8.31 -15.01
CA ASN A 41 -3.39 -8.13 -16.44
C ASN A 41 -1.90 -8.11 -16.81
N CYS A 42 -1.10 -7.22 -16.21
CA CYS A 42 0.34 -7.06 -16.46
C CYS A 42 1.19 -7.09 -15.17
N GLY A 43 0.63 -7.54 -14.06
CA GLY A 43 1.32 -7.57 -12.78
C GLY A 43 2.60 -8.38 -12.79
N ASP A 44 2.62 -9.49 -13.51
CA ASP A 44 3.81 -10.34 -13.62
C ASP A 44 4.99 -9.66 -14.34
N VAL A 45 4.72 -8.59 -15.09
CA VAL A 45 5.73 -7.75 -15.73
C VAL A 45 6.08 -6.55 -14.86
N VAL A 46 5.08 -5.93 -14.22
CA VAL A 46 5.23 -4.67 -13.49
C VAL A 46 5.71 -4.89 -12.05
N MET A 47 5.15 -5.87 -11.33
CA MET A 47 5.46 -6.10 -9.91
C MET A 47 6.93 -6.47 -9.64
N PRO A 48 7.63 -7.25 -10.47
CA PRO A 48 9.08 -7.45 -10.31
C PRO A 48 9.88 -6.14 -10.36
N SER A 49 9.49 -5.19 -11.20
CA SER A 49 10.14 -3.88 -11.29
C SER A 49 9.79 -3.00 -10.08
N ILE A 50 8.55 -3.07 -9.57
CA ILE A 50 8.16 -2.43 -8.30
C ILE A 50 8.98 -3.00 -7.15
N ALA A 51 9.13 -4.32 -7.06
CA ALA A 51 9.90 -4.97 -6.01
C ALA A 51 11.38 -4.53 -6.01
N ALA A 52 11.99 -4.50 -7.19
CA ALA A 52 13.38 -4.03 -7.36
C ALA A 52 13.53 -2.55 -6.96
N ALA A 53 12.59 -1.69 -7.38
CA ALA A 53 12.61 -0.27 -7.04
C ALA A 53 12.34 -0.03 -5.54
N ALA A 54 11.41 -0.76 -4.92
CA ALA A 54 11.15 -0.71 -3.49
C ALA A 54 12.39 -1.11 -2.67
N ALA A 55 13.07 -2.19 -3.07
CA ALA A 55 14.32 -2.64 -2.45
C ALA A 55 15.45 -1.60 -2.61
N LYS A 56 15.60 -1.00 -3.79
CA LYS A 56 16.57 0.08 -4.04
C LYS A 56 16.32 1.30 -3.16
N ASN A 57 15.05 1.61 -2.86
CA ASN A 57 14.64 2.69 -1.96
C ASN A 57 14.63 2.25 -0.48
N GLN A 58 15.13 1.05 -0.16
CA GLN A 58 15.21 0.51 1.20
C GLN A 58 13.86 0.50 1.93
N ALA A 59 12.77 0.21 1.19
CA ALA A 59 11.45 0.11 1.78
C ALA A 59 11.42 -1.00 2.85
N ALA A 60 10.94 -0.67 4.03
CA ALA A 60 10.84 -1.61 5.15
C ALA A 60 9.80 -2.70 4.90
N PHE A 61 8.82 -2.41 4.05
CA PHE A 61 7.81 -3.34 3.58
C PHE A 61 7.14 -2.84 2.29
N TYR A 62 6.44 -3.74 1.61
CA TYR A 62 5.51 -3.43 0.54
C TYR A 62 4.07 -3.74 1.00
N TRP A 63 3.11 -2.88 0.60
CA TRP A 63 1.70 -3.06 0.93
C TRP A 63 0.86 -3.07 -0.34
N HIS A 64 0.18 -4.20 -0.61
CA HIS A 64 -0.73 -4.36 -1.74
C HIS A 64 -2.17 -4.07 -1.31
N LEU A 65 -2.87 -3.20 -2.01
CA LEU A 65 -4.20 -2.71 -1.63
C LEU A 65 -5.36 -3.46 -2.33
N GLY A 66 -5.14 -4.71 -2.76
CA GLY A 66 -6.18 -5.54 -3.36
C GLY A 66 -6.19 -5.55 -4.89
N ASP A 67 -7.08 -6.35 -5.46
CA ASP A 67 -7.20 -6.67 -6.88
C ASP A 67 -5.95 -7.33 -7.45
N LEU A 68 -5.76 -8.57 -7.03
CA LEU A 68 -4.56 -9.37 -7.30
C LEU A 68 -4.60 -9.97 -8.70
N ARG A 69 -5.77 -10.47 -9.11
CA ARG A 69 -6.05 -11.12 -10.39
C ARG A 69 -7.45 -10.75 -10.91
N ALA A 70 -7.65 -10.84 -12.23
CA ALA A 70 -8.92 -10.45 -12.85
C ALA A 70 -10.12 -11.28 -12.38
N ILE A 71 -9.97 -12.57 -12.17
CA ILE A 71 -10.97 -13.54 -11.71
C ILE A 71 -12.17 -13.70 -12.67
N TYR A 72 -12.74 -12.61 -13.20
CA TYR A 72 -13.83 -12.69 -14.18
C TYR A 72 -13.37 -13.13 -15.57
N ALA A 73 -12.09 -12.93 -15.90
CA ALA A 73 -11.42 -13.32 -17.14
C ALA A 73 -10.02 -13.85 -16.84
N VAL A 74 -9.39 -14.53 -17.81
CA VAL A 74 -7.98 -14.91 -17.71
C VAL A 74 -7.13 -13.66 -17.87
N ASP A 75 -6.15 -13.44 -16.97
CA ASP A 75 -5.21 -12.34 -17.08
C ASP A 75 -4.28 -12.51 -18.28
N GLU A 76 -3.94 -11.40 -18.94
CA GLU A 76 -3.11 -11.38 -20.14
C GLU A 76 -1.67 -11.86 -19.84
N ASP A 77 -1.12 -11.55 -18.68
CA ASP A 77 0.21 -12.01 -18.26
C ASP A 77 0.20 -13.52 -17.97
N TYR A 78 -0.83 -14.05 -17.28
CA TYR A 78 -1.01 -15.48 -17.10
C TYR A 78 -1.07 -16.21 -18.45
N GLN A 79 -1.89 -15.69 -19.40
CA GLN A 79 -2.00 -16.25 -20.76
C GLN A 79 -0.68 -16.15 -21.55
N SER A 80 0.14 -15.15 -21.28
CA SER A 80 1.40 -14.88 -22.00
C SER A 80 2.61 -15.55 -21.38
N SER A 81 2.46 -16.21 -20.24
CA SER A 81 3.53 -16.96 -19.58
C SER A 81 4.03 -18.12 -20.44
N PRO A 82 5.26 -18.62 -20.28
CA PRO A 82 5.79 -19.75 -21.04
C PRO A 82 4.91 -21.01 -20.92
N GLU A 83 4.29 -21.20 -19.78
CA GLU A 83 3.45 -22.37 -19.48
C GLU A 83 2.12 -22.34 -20.24
N HIS A 84 1.61 -21.15 -20.60
CA HIS A 84 0.26 -20.94 -21.13
C HIS A 84 0.22 -20.33 -22.54
N ARG A 85 1.30 -19.75 -23.01
CA ARG A 85 1.38 -19.08 -24.32
C ARG A 85 0.97 -20.01 -25.47
N GLY A 86 0.04 -19.53 -26.29
CA GLY A 86 -0.48 -20.26 -27.43
C GLY A 86 -1.48 -21.38 -27.09
N LYS A 87 -1.85 -21.55 -25.82
CA LYS A 87 -2.87 -22.51 -25.40
C LYS A 87 -4.22 -21.80 -25.17
N VAL A 88 -5.30 -22.53 -25.34
CA VAL A 88 -6.63 -22.12 -24.86
C VAL A 88 -6.70 -22.46 -23.38
N ILE A 89 -6.98 -21.48 -22.55
CA ILE A 89 -7.10 -21.67 -21.11
C ILE A 89 -8.56 -21.55 -20.72
N GLU A 90 -9.08 -22.64 -20.19
CA GLU A 90 -10.42 -22.65 -19.61
C GLU A 90 -10.44 -21.85 -18.30
N LYS A 91 -11.50 -21.06 -18.09
CA LYS A 91 -11.64 -20.21 -16.91
C LYS A 91 -11.50 -20.98 -15.60
N ASP A 92 -12.07 -22.17 -15.51
CA ASP A 92 -11.99 -22.99 -14.29
C ASP A 92 -10.56 -23.46 -13.98
N ALA A 93 -9.75 -23.74 -15.02
CA ALA A 93 -8.34 -24.05 -14.86
C ALA A 93 -7.56 -22.82 -14.35
N TYR A 94 -7.77 -21.65 -14.98
CA TYR A 94 -7.19 -20.40 -14.51
C TYR A 94 -7.57 -20.10 -13.07
N LEU A 95 -8.83 -20.22 -12.69
CA LEU A 95 -9.28 -19.94 -11.32
C LEU A 95 -8.60 -20.82 -10.26
N LYS A 96 -8.20 -22.04 -10.59
CA LYS A 96 -7.48 -22.91 -9.65
C LYS A 96 -6.10 -22.37 -9.32
N ASP A 97 -5.42 -21.81 -10.32
CA ASP A 97 -4.01 -21.44 -10.23
C ASP A 97 -3.78 -19.94 -10.04
N ALA A 98 -4.79 -19.08 -10.30
CA ALA A 98 -4.64 -17.63 -10.36
C ALA A 98 -3.98 -17.00 -9.12
N TRP A 99 -4.34 -17.44 -7.91
CA TRP A 99 -3.74 -16.90 -6.70
C TRP A 99 -2.35 -17.47 -6.40
N ASP A 100 -2.12 -18.75 -6.74
CA ASP A 100 -0.78 -19.35 -6.60
C ASP A 100 0.19 -18.70 -7.59
N ASP A 101 -0.27 -18.42 -8.80
CA ASP A 101 0.49 -17.69 -9.81
C ASP A 101 0.81 -16.24 -9.36
N PHE A 102 -0.15 -15.53 -8.80
CA PHE A 102 0.09 -14.22 -8.17
C PHE A 102 1.15 -14.31 -7.06
N ILE A 103 1.04 -15.28 -6.17
CA ILE A 103 2.00 -15.49 -5.08
C ILE A 103 3.41 -15.72 -5.64
N GLN A 104 3.53 -16.56 -6.66
CA GLN A 104 4.81 -16.90 -7.25
C GLN A 104 5.41 -15.75 -8.05
N ASN A 105 4.65 -15.12 -8.95
CA ASN A 105 5.15 -14.19 -9.95
C ASN A 105 5.12 -12.72 -9.50
N GLN A 106 4.22 -12.36 -8.59
CA GLN A 106 4.06 -10.97 -8.14
C GLN A 106 4.54 -10.74 -6.72
N LEU A 107 4.31 -11.66 -5.77
CA LEU A 107 4.86 -11.55 -4.41
C LEU A 107 6.27 -12.12 -4.30
N GLY A 108 6.58 -13.20 -5.02
CA GLY A 108 7.91 -13.83 -5.01
C GLY A 108 9.08 -12.87 -5.25
N PRO A 109 9.01 -11.91 -6.19
CA PRO A 109 10.07 -10.93 -6.44
C PRO A 109 10.44 -10.04 -5.24
N PHE A 110 9.58 -9.87 -4.24
CA PHE A 110 9.91 -9.11 -3.02
C PHE A 110 10.88 -9.86 -2.10
N GLY A 111 11.08 -11.16 -2.30
CA GLY A 111 12.06 -11.96 -1.56
C GLY A 111 11.81 -11.96 -0.06
N SER A 112 12.76 -11.41 0.72
CA SER A 112 12.66 -11.31 2.19
C SER A 112 11.99 -10.02 2.68
N MET A 113 11.65 -9.08 1.79
CA MET A 113 10.92 -7.87 2.18
C MET A 113 9.54 -8.27 2.71
N PRO A 114 9.12 -7.82 3.90
CA PRO A 114 7.76 -8.03 4.39
C PRO A 114 6.73 -7.50 3.40
N VAL A 115 5.70 -8.28 3.12
CA VAL A 115 4.57 -7.87 2.28
C VAL A 115 3.29 -8.00 3.07
N PHE A 116 2.48 -6.94 3.07
CA PHE A 116 1.11 -6.94 3.57
C PHE A 116 0.15 -6.98 2.37
N VAL A 117 -0.87 -7.83 2.44
CA VAL A 117 -1.81 -8.05 1.33
C VAL A 117 -3.21 -7.68 1.76
N GLY A 118 -3.79 -6.69 1.10
CA GLY A 118 -5.19 -6.32 1.23
C GLY A 118 -6.07 -7.08 0.25
N ILE A 119 -7.37 -7.10 0.51
CA ILE A 119 -8.39 -7.71 -0.34
C ILE A 119 -9.08 -6.62 -1.17
N GLY A 120 -9.27 -6.85 -2.49
CA GLY A 120 -10.06 -6.00 -3.38
C GLY A 120 -11.37 -6.65 -3.81
N ASN A 121 -12.14 -5.97 -4.65
CA ASN A 121 -13.44 -6.49 -5.08
C ASN A 121 -13.29 -7.73 -6.00
N HIS A 122 -12.19 -7.87 -6.73
CA HIS A 122 -11.94 -9.04 -7.57
C HIS A 122 -11.78 -10.32 -6.74
N GLU A 123 -11.28 -10.23 -5.53
CA GLU A 123 -11.15 -11.37 -4.62
C GLU A 123 -12.51 -11.89 -4.10
N THR A 124 -13.59 -11.13 -4.32
CA THR A 124 -14.97 -11.52 -3.94
C THR A 124 -15.90 -11.76 -5.14
N ILE A 125 -15.37 -11.72 -6.37
CA ILE A 125 -16.13 -12.11 -7.58
C ILE A 125 -16.40 -13.61 -7.57
N PRO A 126 -17.66 -14.07 -7.65
CA PRO A 126 -17.97 -15.49 -7.70
C PRO A 126 -17.19 -16.26 -8.79
N PRO A 127 -16.67 -17.46 -8.50
CA PRO A 127 -16.91 -18.28 -7.31
C PRO A 127 -16.01 -17.97 -6.10
N ARG A 128 -15.19 -16.94 -6.13
CA ARG A 128 -14.30 -16.56 -5.04
C ARG A 128 -15.06 -15.97 -3.85
N THR A 129 -14.55 -16.25 -2.64
CA THR A 129 -15.11 -15.74 -1.38
C THR A 129 -14.02 -15.20 -0.46
N ARG A 130 -14.39 -14.39 0.53
CA ARG A 130 -13.49 -13.90 1.58
C ARG A 130 -12.81 -15.02 2.35
N GLU A 131 -13.54 -16.09 2.63
CA GLU A 131 -13.02 -17.25 3.36
C GLU A 131 -11.92 -17.94 2.54
N GLN A 132 -12.13 -18.11 1.23
CA GLN A 132 -11.12 -18.66 0.34
C GLN A 132 -9.88 -17.75 0.27
N PHE A 133 -10.08 -16.41 0.16
CA PHE A 133 -8.98 -15.46 0.21
C PHE A 133 -8.22 -15.57 1.54
N ALA A 134 -8.91 -15.52 2.67
CA ALA A 134 -8.29 -15.64 3.99
C ALA A 134 -7.51 -16.95 4.17
N ALA A 135 -8.03 -18.06 3.64
CA ALA A 135 -7.35 -19.34 3.69
C ALA A 135 -6.08 -19.37 2.80
N THR A 136 -6.17 -18.90 1.56
CA THR A 136 -5.03 -18.87 0.62
C THR A 136 -3.93 -17.92 1.09
N PHE A 137 -4.31 -16.74 1.58
CA PHE A 137 -3.37 -15.72 2.03
C PHE A 137 -3.11 -15.74 3.55
N ALA A 138 -3.43 -16.84 4.22
CA ALA A 138 -3.24 -16.99 5.68
C ALA A 138 -1.81 -16.66 6.13
N LYS A 139 -0.78 -17.03 5.37
CA LYS A 139 0.63 -16.71 5.65
C LYS A 139 0.88 -15.20 5.80
N TRP A 140 0.18 -14.36 5.03
CA TRP A 140 0.30 -12.90 5.04
C TRP A 140 -0.63 -12.27 6.07
N LEU A 141 -1.88 -12.75 6.18
CA LEU A 141 -2.87 -12.25 7.13
C LEU A 141 -2.57 -12.63 8.59
N ASP A 142 -1.80 -13.69 8.79
CA ASP A 142 -1.30 -14.13 10.10
C ASP A 142 0.22 -13.96 10.24
N ALA A 143 0.81 -13.07 9.44
CA ALA A 143 2.21 -12.73 9.57
C ALA A 143 2.54 -12.32 11.02
N PRO A 144 3.76 -12.63 11.54
CA PRO A 144 4.11 -12.39 12.95
C PRO A 144 3.83 -10.97 13.44
N THR A 145 3.98 -9.97 12.57
CA THR A 145 3.66 -8.57 12.89
C THR A 145 2.17 -8.37 13.14
N LEU A 146 1.31 -8.94 12.28
CA LEU A 146 -0.14 -8.80 12.38
C LEU A 146 -0.72 -9.64 13.52
N SER A 147 -0.29 -10.90 13.68
CA SER A 147 -0.76 -11.74 14.77
C SER A 147 -0.35 -11.20 16.14
N LYS A 148 0.88 -10.67 16.27
CA LYS A 148 1.33 -10.01 17.49
C LYS A 148 0.47 -8.79 17.84
N GLN A 149 0.14 -7.95 16.84
CA GLN A 149 -0.70 -6.77 17.06
C GLN A 149 -2.12 -7.18 17.45
N ARG A 150 -2.73 -8.11 16.72
CA ARG A 150 -4.09 -8.62 17.00
C ARG A 150 -4.22 -9.16 18.41
N LEU A 151 -3.27 -10.01 18.84
CA LEU A 151 -3.26 -10.58 20.19
C LEU A 151 -2.93 -9.55 21.29
N ALA A 152 -2.18 -8.50 20.98
CA ALA A 152 -1.94 -7.40 21.91
C ALA A 152 -3.20 -6.55 22.13
N ASP A 153 -4.03 -6.43 21.10
CA ASP A 153 -5.31 -5.72 21.17
C ASP A 153 -6.39 -6.51 21.88
N ASP A 154 -6.48 -7.79 21.57
CA ASP A 154 -7.40 -8.74 22.18
C ASP A 154 -6.76 -10.13 22.20
N PRO A 155 -6.34 -10.65 23.39
CA PRO A 155 -5.75 -11.99 23.52
C PRO A 155 -6.67 -13.15 23.10
N GLN A 156 -7.97 -12.89 22.96
CA GLN A 156 -8.95 -13.89 22.50
C GLN A 156 -9.14 -13.87 20.96
N ASP A 157 -8.69 -12.83 20.28
CA ASP A 157 -8.78 -12.72 18.82
C ASP A 157 -7.64 -13.50 18.13
N THR A 158 -7.86 -14.80 17.96
CA THR A 158 -6.89 -15.71 17.35
C THR A 158 -7.08 -15.92 15.85
N THR A 159 -8.16 -15.37 15.26
CA THR A 159 -8.52 -15.61 13.84
C THR A 159 -8.06 -14.46 12.96
N PRO A 160 -7.23 -14.72 11.94
CA PRO A 160 -6.88 -13.71 10.94
C PRO A 160 -8.12 -13.19 10.21
N LYS A 161 -8.14 -11.87 9.96
CA LYS A 161 -9.21 -11.18 9.25
C LYS A 161 -8.67 -10.52 7.99
N THR A 162 -9.56 -10.16 7.08
CA THR A 162 -9.23 -9.40 5.87
C THR A 162 -9.03 -7.91 6.13
N TYR A 163 -9.35 -7.45 7.33
CA TYR A 163 -9.01 -6.14 7.86
C TYR A 163 -8.09 -6.31 9.08
N PHE A 164 -7.09 -5.47 9.18
CA PHE A 164 -6.01 -5.62 10.16
C PHE A 164 -5.29 -4.29 10.40
N HIS A 165 -4.48 -4.24 11.47
CA HIS A 165 -3.55 -3.13 11.64
C HIS A 165 -2.25 -3.59 12.32
N TRP A 166 -1.24 -2.74 12.21
CA TRP A 166 0.04 -2.91 12.92
C TRP A 166 0.70 -1.57 13.17
N ILE A 167 1.42 -1.48 14.28
CA ILE A 167 2.17 -0.28 14.63
C ILE A 167 3.64 -0.49 14.30
N GLN A 168 4.21 0.42 13.50
CA GLN A 168 5.62 0.42 13.14
C GLN A 168 6.18 1.84 13.11
N GLY A 169 7.29 2.10 13.82
CA GLY A 169 7.99 3.38 13.79
C GLY A 169 7.15 4.59 14.23
N GLY A 170 6.13 4.37 15.04
CA GLY A 170 5.21 5.42 15.49
C GLY A 170 4.05 5.73 14.54
N VAL A 171 3.86 4.88 13.53
CA VAL A 171 2.72 4.93 12.62
C VAL A 171 1.85 3.70 12.85
N ASP A 172 0.56 3.87 12.96
CA ASP A 172 -0.43 2.80 12.96
C ASP A 172 -0.98 2.65 11.53
N PHE A 173 -0.64 1.54 10.88
CA PHE A 173 -1.09 1.16 9.55
C PHE A 173 -2.35 0.32 9.69
N ILE A 174 -3.43 0.75 9.08
CA ILE A 174 -4.75 0.13 9.21
C ILE A 174 -5.24 -0.23 7.81
N TYR A 175 -5.53 -1.52 7.54
CA TYR A 175 -6.21 -1.95 6.33
C TYR A 175 -7.69 -2.18 6.62
N LEU A 176 -8.55 -1.60 5.79
CA LEU A 176 -10.00 -1.75 5.84
C LEU A 176 -10.49 -2.54 4.61
N ASP A 177 -11.27 -3.58 4.86
CA ASP A 177 -11.90 -4.40 3.82
C ASP A 177 -13.22 -3.79 3.38
N ASN A 178 -13.24 -3.25 2.16
CA ASN A 178 -14.45 -2.78 1.48
C ASN A 178 -14.69 -3.51 0.14
N ALA A 179 -14.21 -4.76 0.04
CA ALA A 179 -14.19 -5.54 -1.19
C ALA A 179 -15.57 -5.94 -1.75
N THR A 180 -16.63 -5.93 -0.93
CA THR A 180 -17.98 -6.34 -1.40
C THR A 180 -18.94 -5.18 -1.27
N PHE A 181 -19.54 -4.77 -2.39
CA PHE A 181 -20.41 -3.60 -2.49
C PHE A 181 -19.77 -2.32 -1.93
N ASP A 182 -18.44 -2.28 -1.97
CA ASP A 182 -17.62 -1.18 -1.46
C ASP A 182 -18.08 -0.70 -0.07
N GLN A 183 -18.44 -1.63 0.83
CA GLN A 183 -18.96 -1.27 2.14
C GLN A 183 -18.17 -1.90 3.28
N PHE A 184 -18.19 -1.22 4.43
CA PHE A 184 -17.65 -1.73 5.69
C PHE A 184 -18.73 -2.42 6.52
N SER A 185 -18.43 -3.63 7.01
CA SER A 185 -19.35 -4.35 7.89
C SER A 185 -19.49 -3.67 9.27
N PRO A 186 -20.62 -3.81 9.97
CA PRO A 186 -20.77 -3.30 11.32
C PRO A 186 -19.70 -3.83 12.30
N GLU A 187 -19.28 -5.08 12.15
CA GLU A 187 -18.22 -5.68 12.95
C GLU A 187 -16.88 -4.96 12.74
N GLN A 188 -16.50 -4.74 11.48
CA GLN A 188 -15.29 -4.00 11.13
C GLN A 188 -15.33 -2.56 11.64
N MET A 189 -16.49 -1.91 11.57
CA MET A 189 -16.68 -0.56 12.10
C MET A 189 -16.46 -0.50 13.63
N GLY A 190 -17.00 -1.48 14.38
CA GLY A 190 -16.75 -1.59 15.82
C GLY A 190 -15.27 -1.85 16.14
N TRP A 191 -14.61 -2.71 15.37
CA TRP A 191 -13.18 -2.97 15.48
C TRP A 191 -12.34 -1.70 15.22
N LEU A 192 -12.66 -0.95 14.16
CA LEU A 192 -11.98 0.31 13.84
C LEU A 192 -12.10 1.33 14.97
N GLN A 193 -13.26 1.47 15.58
CA GLN A 193 -13.46 2.36 16.72
C GLN A 193 -12.55 1.95 17.91
N GLY A 194 -12.38 0.66 18.16
CA GLY A 194 -11.45 0.14 19.14
C GLY A 194 -10.00 0.50 18.82
N VAL A 195 -9.56 0.32 17.55
CA VAL A 195 -8.22 0.70 17.07
C VAL A 195 -7.99 2.21 17.25
N LEU A 196 -8.92 3.06 16.80
CA LEU A 196 -8.84 4.51 16.97
C LEU A 196 -8.79 4.95 18.43
N GLY A 197 -9.56 4.27 19.29
CA GLY A 197 -9.53 4.50 20.75
C GLY A 197 -8.15 4.24 21.36
N ARG A 198 -7.54 3.09 21.03
CA ARG A 198 -6.17 2.74 21.46
C ARG A 198 -5.14 3.70 20.87
N ALA A 199 -5.20 3.96 19.58
CA ALA A 199 -4.28 4.89 18.91
C ALA A 199 -4.39 6.32 19.47
N SER A 200 -5.58 6.75 19.92
CA SER A 200 -5.79 8.07 20.53
C SER A 200 -4.99 8.23 21.84
N SER A 201 -4.99 7.21 22.68
CA SER A 201 -4.32 7.22 23.99
C SER A 201 -2.84 6.83 23.93
N ASN A 202 -2.41 6.10 22.88
CA ASN A 202 -1.03 5.66 22.71
C ASN A 202 -0.13 6.82 22.28
N LYS A 203 0.77 7.26 23.19
CA LYS A 203 1.72 8.36 22.91
C LYS A 203 2.79 8.02 21.87
N GLU A 204 3.07 6.74 21.66
CA GLU A 204 4.03 6.30 20.64
C GLU A 204 3.46 6.45 19.21
N VAL A 205 2.13 6.36 19.05
CA VAL A 205 1.47 6.56 17.75
C VAL A 205 1.37 8.05 17.45
N ARG A 206 1.97 8.49 16.37
CA ARG A 206 2.00 9.88 15.89
C ARG A 206 1.18 10.08 14.61
N ALA A 207 0.98 9.01 13.86
CA ALA A 207 0.25 9.03 12.61
C ALA A 207 -0.60 7.77 12.42
N LEU A 208 -1.66 7.90 11.64
CA LEU A 208 -2.40 6.79 11.04
C LEU A 208 -2.19 6.80 9.52
N VAL A 209 -1.97 5.64 8.94
CA VAL A 209 -2.06 5.41 7.50
C VAL A 209 -3.14 4.36 7.27
N VAL A 210 -4.26 4.76 6.68
CA VAL A 210 -5.41 3.90 6.48
C VAL A 210 -5.49 3.53 5.01
N GLY A 211 -5.28 2.26 4.71
CA GLY A 211 -5.37 1.67 3.38
C GLY A 211 -6.68 0.93 3.17
N MET A 212 -7.19 0.94 1.96
CA MET A 212 -8.37 0.20 1.53
C MET A 212 -8.35 0.02 0.03
N HIS A 213 -9.24 -0.81 -0.51
CA HIS A 213 -9.29 -0.99 -1.96
C HIS A 213 -10.00 0.19 -2.64
N ALA A 214 -11.31 0.32 -2.51
CA ALA A 214 -12.04 1.44 -3.10
C ALA A 214 -11.91 2.72 -2.25
N ALA A 215 -11.74 3.88 -2.90
CA ALA A 215 -11.64 5.16 -2.22
C ALA A 215 -12.92 5.51 -1.44
N LEU A 216 -12.79 6.15 -0.28
CA LEU A 216 -13.92 6.64 0.49
C LEU A 216 -14.80 7.59 -0.35
N PRO A 217 -16.08 7.72 -0.02
CA PRO A 217 -17.04 8.49 -0.79
C PRO A 217 -16.63 9.96 -0.95
N ASP A 218 -17.22 10.59 -1.96
CA ASP A 218 -17.00 12.02 -2.25
C ASP A 218 -15.55 12.37 -2.55
N SER A 219 -14.75 11.37 -2.93
CA SER A 219 -13.40 11.55 -3.49
C SER A 219 -13.49 11.99 -4.95
N LEU A 220 -12.35 12.43 -5.51
CA LEU A 220 -12.22 12.79 -6.93
C LEU A 220 -12.19 11.55 -7.87
N ALA A 221 -12.27 10.34 -7.34
CA ALA A 221 -12.34 9.09 -8.11
C ALA A 221 -13.79 8.74 -8.51
N SER A 222 -14.45 9.63 -9.22
CA SER A 222 -15.85 9.42 -9.65
C SER A 222 -15.97 8.16 -10.53
N GLY A 223 -16.98 7.33 -10.24
CA GLY A 223 -17.25 6.07 -10.95
C GLY A 223 -16.39 4.87 -10.50
N HIS A 224 -15.48 5.06 -9.54
CA HIS A 224 -14.65 4.00 -8.93
C HIS A 224 -14.35 4.34 -7.47
N SER A 225 -15.41 4.55 -6.69
CA SER A 225 -15.32 4.85 -5.25
C SER A 225 -16.52 4.25 -4.53
N MET A 226 -16.51 4.32 -3.21
CA MET A 226 -17.64 3.84 -2.40
C MET A 226 -18.97 4.57 -2.66
N ASN A 227 -19.02 5.60 -3.53
CA ASN A 227 -20.25 6.21 -4.00
C ASN A 227 -21.08 5.30 -4.91
N ASP A 228 -20.50 4.28 -5.52
CA ASP A 228 -21.17 3.41 -6.49
C ASP A 228 -22.28 2.57 -5.85
N TRP A 229 -22.24 2.40 -4.53
CA TRP A 229 -23.24 1.69 -3.75
C TRP A 229 -23.78 2.54 -2.60
N PRO A 230 -25.12 2.66 -2.40
CA PRO A 230 -25.68 3.48 -1.31
C PRO A 230 -25.17 3.11 0.08
N THR A 231 -25.07 1.80 0.38
CA THR A 231 -24.56 1.28 1.66
C THR A 231 -23.06 1.52 1.81
N GLY A 232 -22.32 1.47 0.71
CA GLY A 232 -20.92 1.84 0.63
C GLY A 232 -20.73 3.32 0.96
N ALA A 233 -21.49 4.18 0.29
CA ALA A 233 -21.44 5.63 0.51
C ALA A 233 -21.75 5.99 1.97
N GLU A 234 -22.74 5.36 2.60
CA GLU A 234 -23.09 5.60 4.00
C GLU A 234 -21.96 5.18 4.95
N SER A 235 -21.52 3.91 4.86
CA SER A 235 -20.46 3.38 5.74
C SER A 235 -19.14 4.11 5.52
N GLY A 236 -18.79 4.44 4.28
CA GLY A 236 -17.58 5.16 3.93
C GLY A 236 -17.54 6.59 4.46
N ARG A 237 -18.65 7.36 4.36
CA ARG A 237 -18.74 8.70 4.96
C ARG A 237 -18.60 8.65 6.48
N ARG A 238 -19.13 7.61 7.11
CA ARG A 238 -18.95 7.39 8.54
C ARG A 238 -17.49 7.17 8.90
N VAL A 239 -16.78 6.29 8.18
CA VAL A 239 -15.33 6.07 8.39
C VAL A 239 -14.56 7.36 8.20
N TYR A 240 -14.79 8.11 7.12
CA TYR A 240 -14.11 9.39 6.90
C TYR A 240 -14.33 10.36 8.05
N THR A 241 -15.56 10.48 8.51
CA THR A 241 -15.92 11.37 9.62
C THR A 241 -15.23 10.95 10.93
N GLU A 242 -15.15 9.65 11.23
CA GLU A 242 -14.46 9.13 12.41
C GLU A 242 -12.95 9.45 12.34
N LEU A 243 -12.31 9.26 11.19
CA LEU A 243 -10.90 9.59 10.97
C LEU A 243 -10.62 11.10 11.06
N LEU A 244 -11.51 11.92 10.52
CA LEU A 244 -11.42 13.38 10.61
C LEU A 244 -11.57 13.86 12.06
N ASN A 245 -12.50 13.28 12.83
CA ASN A 245 -12.70 13.57 14.24
C ASN A 245 -11.50 13.11 15.08
N PHE A 246 -10.92 11.94 14.76
CA PHE A 246 -9.69 11.47 15.36
C PHE A 246 -8.55 12.49 15.18
N LYS A 247 -8.31 12.94 13.93
CA LYS A 247 -7.31 13.97 13.62
C LYS A 247 -7.54 15.25 14.42
N LYS A 248 -8.79 15.74 14.44
CA LYS A 248 -9.14 16.99 15.17
C LYS A 248 -8.93 16.87 16.67
N LYS A 249 -9.28 15.72 17.26
CA LYS A 249 -9.18 15.46 18.69
C LYS A 249 -7.75 15.24 19.17
N THR A 250 -6.96 14.52 18.39
CA THR A 250 -5.63 14.06 18.81
C THR A 250 -4.48 14.90 18.28
N HIS A 251 -4.72 15.67 17.22
CA HIS A 251 -3.72 16.39 16.42
C HIS A 251 -2.68 15.47 15.75
N LYS A 252 -2.92 14.15 15.71
CA LYS A 252 -2.07 13.18 14.99
C LYS A 252 -2.33 13.25 13.50
N HIS A 253 -1.31 12.92 12.71
CA HIS A 253 -1.46 12.86 11.26
C HIS A 253 -2.39 11.70 10.86
N VAL A 254 -3.17 11.90 9.80
CA VAL A 254 -4.03 10.86 9.21
C VAL A 254 -3.89 10.94 7.69
N TYR A 255 -3.57 9.80 7.08
CA TYR A 255 -3.35 9.65 5.65
C TYR A 255 -4.21 8.51 5.12
N LEU A 256 -4.80 8.67 3.94
CA LEU A 256 -5.69 7.70 3.31
C LEU A 256 -5.11 7.21 2.00
N LEU A 257 -5.02 5.89 1.84
CA LEU A 257 -4.51 5.25 0.64
C LEU A 257 -5.58 4.35 0.04
N ALA A 258 -5.83 4.49 -1.25
CA ALA A 258 -6.75 3.65 -1.99
C ALA A 258 -6.14 3.18 -3.31
N SER A 259 -6.75 2.17 -3.91
CA SER A 259 -6.49 1.67 -5.25
C SER A 259 -7.76 1.62 -6.08
N HIS A 260 -8.13 0.49 -6.72
CA HIS A 260 -9.37 0.30 -7.49
C HIS A 260 -9.48 1.16 -8.76
N SER A 261 -9.13 2.41 -8.71
CA SER A 261 -8.99 3.27 -9.89
C SER A 261 -7.57 3.14 -10.46
N HIS A 262 -7.45 2.73 -11.72
CA HIS A 262 -6.18 2.35 -12.31
C HIS A 262 -5.41 3.55 -12.84
N PHE A 263 -5.13 4.50 -11.97
CA PHE A 263 -4.31 5.69 -12.18
C PHE A 263 -3.65 6.12 -10.86
N TYR A 264 -2.74 7.05 -10.95
CA TYR A 264 -2.21 7.73 -9.77
C TYR A 264 -2.92 9.07 -9.57
N MET A 265 -3.34 9.37 -8.33
CA MET A 265 -3.88 10.68 -7.96
C MET A 265 -3.58 11.00 -6.50
N SER A 266 -3.21 12.25 -6.21
CA SER A 266 -3.02 12.77 -4.86
C SER A 266 -3.98 13.92 -4.55
N GLY A 267 -4.35 14.10 -3.27
CA GLY A 267 -5.35 15.08 -2.87
C GLY A 267 -6.76 14.69 -3.30
N ILE A 268 -7.06 13.38 -3.27
CA ILE A 268 -8.33 12.84 -3.75
C ILE A 268 -9.57 13.32 -2.99
N PHE A 269 -9.40 13.89 -1.81
CA PHE A 269 -10.48 14.47 -1.00
C PHE A 269 -10.53 16.00 -1.07
N ASN A 270 -9.88 16.64 -2.06
CA ASN A 270 -10.00 18.07 -2.32
C ASN A 270 -11.38 18.45 -2.93
N SER A 271 -12.36 17.60 -2.76
CA SER A 271 -13.71 17.78 -3.27
C SER A 271 -14.49 18.89 -2.55
N ALA A 272 -15.47 19.47 -3.23
CA ALA A 272 -16.37 20.46 -2.65
C ALA A 272 -17.16 19.88 -1.47
N SER A 273 -17.52 18.59 -1.54
CA SER A 273 -18.25 17.89 -0.47
C SER A 273 -17.47 17.91 0.84
N TRP A 274 -16.20 17.45 0.86
CA TRP A 274 -15.43 17.39 2.09
C TRP A 274 -14.99 18.76 2.59
N LYS A 275 -14.76 19.74 1.68
CA LYS A 275 -14.55 21.15 2.07
C LYS A 275 -15.74 21.71 2.87
N ALA A 276 -16.95 21.38 2.44
CA ALA A 276 -18.18 21.81 3.12
C ALA A 276 -18.49 21.00 4.39
N ASN A 277 -18.09 19.72 4.46
CA ASN A 277 -18.49 18.77 5.51
C ASN A 277 -17.38 18.49 6.54
N GLY A 278 -16.57 19.47 6.85
CA GLY A 278 -15.69 19.38 8.02
C GLY A 278 -14.19 19.34 7.73
N GLY A 279 -13.78 19.21 6.48
CA GLY A 279 -12.39 19.35 6.06
C GLY A 279 -11.82 18.16 5.30
N GLU A 280 -10.65 18.39 4.74
CA GLU A 280 -9.95 17.45 3.88
C GLU A 280 -8.94 16.61 4.68
N LEU A 281 -8.90 15.31 4.40
CA LEU A 281 -7.80 14.43 4.78
C LEU A 281 -6.87 14.23 3.59
N PRO A 282 -5.54 14.20 3.79
CA PRO A 282 -4.61 13.82 2.74
C PRO A 282 -4.93 12.40 2.25
N GLY A 283 -5.07 12.24 0.92
CA GLY A 283 -5.41 10.94 0.35
C GLY A 283 -4.83 10.73 -1.04
N TRP A 284 -4.58 9.47 -1.37
CA TRP A 284 -3.99 9.02 -2.64
C TRP A 284 -4.74 7.83 -3.21
N ILE A 285 -4.76 7.76 -4.56
CA ILE A 285 -5.08 6.58 -5.32
C ILE A 285 -3.80 6.08 -5.98
N VAL A 286 -3.56 4.76 -5.87
CA VAL A 286 -2.36 4.10 -6.37
C VAL A 286 -2.68 2.71 -6.93
N GLY A 287 -3.74 2.62 -7.76
CA GLY A 287 -4.12 1.41 -8.49
C GLY A 287 -3.23 1.16 -9.70
N THR A 288 -1.91 1.12 -9.51
CA THR A 288 -0.91 1.21 -10.58
C THR A 288 0.03 0.00 -10.65
N GLY A 289 -0.37 -1.15 -10.06
CA GLY A 289 0.46 -2.36 -9.96
C GLY A 289 0.55 -3.21 -11.23
N GLY A 290 -0.28 -2.94 -12.26
CA GLY A 290 -0.27 -3.75 -13.50
C GLY A 290 -1.59 -3.78 -14.26
N ALA A 291 -2.70 -3.37 -13.65
CA ALA A 291 -4.02 -3.40 -14.25
C ALA A 291 -4.14 -2.49 -15.49
N VAL A 292 -5.19 -2.76 -16.29
CA VAL A 292 -5.57 -1.90 -17.42
C VAL A 292 -5.71 -0.45 -16.95
N ARG A 293 -4.95 0.46 -17.53
CA ARG A 293 -4.93 1.87 -17.10
C ARG A 293 -6.14 2.64 -17.58
N TYR A 294 -6.78 3.38 -16.68
CA TYR A 294 -7.98 4.17 -16.95
C TYR A 294 -7.65 5.62 -17.33
N ALA A 295 -8.58 6.27 -18.01
CA ALA A 295 -8.58 7.72 -18.15
C ALA A 295 -8.79 8.39 -16.79
N LEU A 296 -8.27 9.61 -16.63
CA LEU A 296 -8.55 10.41 -15.44
C LEU A 296 -10.01 10.86 -15.42
N PRO A 297 -10.67 10.87 -14.25
CA PRO A 297 -12.01 11.40 -14.11
C PRO A 297 -12.07 12.92 -14.39
N PRO A 298 -13.26 13.47 -14.75
CA PRO A 298 -13.42 14.88 -15.07
C PRO A 298 -12.90 15.84 -13.99
N ASP A 299 -13.09 15.48 -12.71
CA ASP A 299 -12.71 16.32 -11.57
C ASP A 299 -11.23 16.21 -11.19
N SER A 300 -10.43 15.47 -11.96
CA SER A 300 -8.99 15.27 -11.70
C SER A 300 -8.18 16.57 -11.66
N SER A 301 -8.67 17.65 -12.27
CA SER A 301 -8.06 18.97 -12.18
C SER A 301 -8.09 19.61 -10.78
N LEU A 302 -8.92 19.10 -9.87
CA LEU A 302 -8.98 19.51 -8.46
C LEU A 302 -7.95 18.76 -7.59
N ALA A 303 -7.36 17.69 -8.11
CA ALA A 303 -6.31 16.94 -7.43
C ALA A 303 -5.02 17.79 -7.31
N LYS A 304 -4.16 17.41 -6.37
CA LYS A 304 -2.81 18.02 -6.28
C LYS A 304 -1.92 17.54 -7.42
N GLU A 305 -2.03 16.27 -7.74
CA GLU A 305 -1.35 15.62 -8.86
C GLU A 305 -2.22 14.47 -9.35
N ALA A 306 -2.30 14.28 -10.67
CA ALA A 306 -2.98 13.15 -11.29
C ALA A 306 -2.22 12.71 -12.53
N ARG A 307 -2.00 11.39 -12.66
CA ARG A 307 -1.33 10.77 -13.81
C ARG A 307 -2.09 9.54 -14.27
N THR A 308 -2.32 9.43 -15.55
CA THR A 308 -2.78 8.20 -16.20
C THR A 308 -1.70 7.61 -17.08
N LYS A 309 -1.92 6.39 -17.60
CA LYS A 309 -0.97 5.65 -18.42
C LYS A 309 0.36 5.36 -17.71
N VAL A 310 0.36 5.30 -16.40
CA VAL A 310 1.54 5.02 -15.57
C VAL A 310 1.36 3.72 -14.80
N TYR A 311 2.47 3.05 -14.53
CA TYR A 311 2.62 2.02 -13.50
C TYR A 311 3.60 2.49 -12.44
N GLY A 312 3.50 1.95 -11.25
CA GLY A 312 4.41 2.29 -10.17
C GLY A 312 3.81 2.08 -8.79
N PHE A 313 4.40 2.74 -7.83
CA PHE A 313 3.99 2.65 -6.43
C PHE A 313 4.17 3.98 -5.71
N LEU A 314 3.49 4.13 -4.60
CA LEU A 314 3.67 5.25 -3.68
C LEU A 314 4.76 4.90 -2.68
N LEU A 315 5.80 5.71 -2.61
CA LEU A 315 6.85 5.63 -1.59
C LEU A 315 6.52 6.61 -0.48
N GLY A 316 6.29 6.11 0.74
CA GLY A 316 6.12 6.91 1.94
C GLY A 316 7.43 7.00 2.71
N THR A 317 7.89 8.20 3.04
CA THR A 317 9.03 8.47 3.91
C THR A 317 8.53 8.97 5.26
N VAL A 318 8.71 8.17 6.30
CA VAL A 318 8.24 8.47 7.65
C VAL A 318 9.31 9.26 8.40
N HIS A 319 8.94 10.45 8.86
CA HIS A 319 9.78 11.31 9.68
C HIS A 319 9.57 11.06 11.18
N LYS A 320 10.49 11.51 12.00
CA LYS A 320 10.42 11.39 13.47
C LYS A 320 9.18 12.05 14.08
N SER A 321 8.68 13.11 13.44
CA SER A 321 7.47 13.82 13.85
C SER A 321 6.20 12.97 13.69
N GLY A 322 6.24 11.92 12.87
CA GLY A 322 5.08 11.19 12.38
C GLY A 322 4.52 11.75 11.08
N GLU A 323 5.07 12.85 10.59
CA GLU A 323 4.80 13.33 9.23
C GLU A 323 5.33 12.34 8.21
N ILE A 324 4.61 12.16 7.12
CA ILE A 324 4.99 11.24 6.04
C ILE A 324 4.97 12.01 4.72
N ASP A 325 6.11 12.02 4.05
CA ASP A 325 6.22 12.50 2.68
C ASP A 325 5.89 11.36 1.73
N PHE A 326 4.94 11.60 0.82
CA PHE A 326 4.56 10.64 -0.20
C PHE A 326 5.02 11.09 -1.58
N ARG A 327 5.69 10.18 -2.29
CA ARG A 327 6.12 10.40 -3.66
C ARG A 327 5.74 9.21 -4.55
N PHE A 328 5.11 9.47 -5.69
CA PHE A 328 4.89 8.45 -6.69
C PHE A 328 6.21 8.08 -7.38
N HIS A 329 6.52 6.80 -7.38
CA HIS A 329 7.66 6.22 -8.08
C HIS A 329 7.15 5.47 -9.30
N GLU A 330 7.31 6.10 -10.46
CA GLU A 330 6.91 5.51 -11.72
C GLU A 330 7.86 4.38 -12.12
N VAL A 331 7.30 3.29 -12.60
CA VAL A 331 8.01 2.16 -13.20
C VAL A 331 7.78 2.20 -14.71
N ASN A 332 8.88 2.20 -15.46
CA ASN A 332 8.87 2.31 -16.90
C ASN A 332 9.31 0.98 -17.56
N LYS A 333 9.05 0.85 -18.84
CA LYS A 333 9.48 -0.32 -19.62
C LYS A 333 11.00 -0.61 -19.51
N ALA A 334 11.82 0.43 -19.39
CA ALA A 334 13.27 0.29 -19.21
C ALA A 334 13.68 -0.32 -17.86
N ASP A 335 12.78 -0.33 -16.86
CA ASP A 335 13.02 -0.93 -15.55
C ASP A 335 12.74 -2.45 -15.54
N THR A 336 12.16 -2.98 -16.64
CA THR A 336 11.86 -4.40 -16.77
C THR A 336 13.14 -5.20 -16.89
N SER A 337 13.33 -6.20 -16.02
CA SER A 337 14.52 -7.03 -16.01
C SER A 337 14.65 -7.89 -17.27
N ALA A 338 15.88 -8.24 -17.66
CA ALA A 338 16.13 -9.14 -18.78
C ALA A 338 15.41 -10.50 -18.60
N GLY A 339 15.38 -11.05 -17.39
CA GLY A 339 14.66 -12.29 -17.08
C GLY A 339 13.14 -12.18 -17.27
N THR A 340 12.54 -11.05 -16.88
CA THR A 340 11.12 -10.79 -17.13
C THR A 340 10.83 -10.67 -18.64
N ILE A 341 11.69 -9.98 -19.40
CA ILE A 341 11.55 -9.86 -20.85
C ILE A 341 11.68 -11.23 -21.53
N GLU A 342 12.64 -12.05 -21.12
CA GLU A 342 12.81 -13.41 -21.64
C GLU A 342 11.57 -14.29 -21.36
N ARG A 343 11.04 -14.22 -20.13
CA ARG A 343 9.85 -14.99 -19.73
C ARG A 343 8.59 -14.59 -20.51
N TYR A 344 8.31 -13.29 -20.61
CA TYR A 344 7.04 -12.77 -21.16
C TYR A 344 7.12 -12.26 -22.61
N THR A 345 8.27 -12.25 -23.23
CA THR A 345 8.61 -11.72 -24.55
C THR A 345 8.59 -10.17 -24.63
N PRO A 346 9.42 -9.58 -25.52
CA PRO A 346 9.42 -8.14 -25.77
C PRO A 346 8.05 -7.62 -26.22
N GLU A 347 7.32 -8.41 -27.03
CA GLU A 347 5.99 -8.03 -27.54
C GLU A 347 4.96 -7.87 -26.44
N PHE A 348 4.95 -8.79 -25.47
CA PHE A 348 4.03 -8.70 -24.35
C PHE A 348 4.43 -7.58 -23.38
N VAL A 349 5.71 -7.40 -23.10
CA VAL A 349 6.20 -6.25 -22.33
C VAL A 349 5.78 -4.93 -22.99
N ASN A 350 5.91 -4.82 -24.32
CA ASN A 350 5.43 -3.67 -25.07
C ASN A 350 3.90 -3.50 -24.97
N PHE A 351 3.13 -4.60 -25.00
CA PHE A 351 1.69 -4.53 -24.77
C PHE A 351 1.39 -3.90 -23.39
N CYS A 352 2.04 -4.36 -22.33
CA CYS A 352 1.81 -3.86 -20.99
C CYS A 352 2.06 -2.35 -20.87
N PHE A 353 3.19 -1.86 -21.35
CA PHE A 353 3.54 -0.45 -21.18
C PHE A 353 2.89 0.48 -22.20
N ASP A 354 2.67 0.03 -23.42
CA ASP A 354 2.25 0.91 -24.53
C ASP A 354 0.74 0.81 -24.82
N ARG A 355 0.07 -0.34 -24.55
CA ARG A 355 -1.29 -0.62 -25.02
C ARG A 355 -2.30 -1.04 -23.97
N ASN A 356 -1.88 -1.48 -22.79
CA ASN A 356 -2.78 -1.91 -21.71
C ASN A 356 -3.53 -0.71 -21.10
N THR A 357 -4.46 -0.15 -21.87
CA THR A 357 -5.28 1.02 -21.49
C THR A 357 -6.72 0.79 -21.88
N ALA A 358 -7.66 1.09 -20.99
CA ALA A 358 -9.07 1.20 -21.30
C ALA A 358 -9.45 2.69 -21.41
N PHE A 359 -10.12 3.06 -22.49
CA PHE A 359 -10.85 4.31 -22.54
C PHE A 359 -12.16 4.06 -21.82
N VAL A 360 -12.38 4.70 -20.67
CA VAL A 360 -13.72 4.78 -20.10
C VAL A 360 -14.51 5.67 -21.07
N GLU A 361 -15.42 5.10 -21.84
CA GLU A 361 -16.45 5.90 -22.51
C GLU A 361 -17.15 6.74 -21.44
N PRO A 362 -17.42 8.04 -21.69
CA PRO A 362 -18.18 8.85 -20.75
C PRO A 362 -19.48 8.09 -20.43
N ALA A 363 -19.76 7.89 -19.14
CA ALA A 363 -20.99 7.23 -18.72
C ALA A 363 -22.16 7.84 -19.48
N GLU A 364 -22.93 7.02 -20.20
CA GLU A 364 -24.17 7.51 -20.81
C GLU A 364 -25.01 8.21 -19.74
N PRO A 365 -25.54 9.40 -20.02
CA PRO A 365 -26.38 10.10 -19.06
C PRO A 365 -27.52 9.16 -18.67
N ALA A 366 -27.64 8.90 -17.38
CA ALA A 366 -28.68 8.04 -16.82
C ALA A 366 -30.03 8.45 -17.43
N HIS A 367 -30.59 7.57 -18.21
CA HIS A 367 -31.95 7.76 -18.71
C HIS A 367 -32.87 7.93 -17.50
N LYS A 368 -33.48 9.15 -17.42
CA LYS A 368 -34.45 9.51 -16.38
C LYS A 368 -35.67 8.64 -16.45
#